data_eace656753869df9e2461da913dc030c
#
_entry.id   eace656753869df9e2461da913dc030c
#
_cell.length_a   1.000
_cell.length_b   1.000
_cell.length_c   1.000
_cell.angle_alpha   90.00
_cell.angle_beta   90.00
_cell.angle_gamma   90.00
#
_symmetry.space_group_name_H-M   'P 1'
#
loop_
_entity.id
_entity.type
_entity.pdbx_description
1 polymer ?
#
loop_
_entity_poly.entity_id
_entity_poly.type
_entity_poly.pdbx_seq_one_letter_code
_entity_poly.pdbx_strand_id
1 'polypeptide(L)'
;MIKTNRALLSIVILTITVPFADSATEPVTPKLTDKLDRLLREEMRSIQSAMGQIHSAIVMGQHGKVAEQAQNIHDSFILQQSLTEQDRKDLMSAVPEGFIKLDKEFHQLAAALAEAGRNDDTEKQNQLFGKMTGNCIQCHSTYVSDRFPGVKPVQD
;
A
#
# COMPACT_ATOMS: atom_id res chain seq x y z
N MET A 1 25.12 -72.44 16.60
CA MET A 1 23.92 -71.62 16.84
C MET A 1 24.40 -70.23 17.28
N ILE A 2 24.45 -69.31 16.33
CA ILE A 2 24.91 -67.94 16.57
C ILE A 2 23.66 -67.06 16.68
N LYS A 3 23.37 -66.47 17.86
CA LYS A 3 22.27 -65.54 18.08
C LYS A 3 22.75 -64.10 17.77
N THR A 4 22.30 -63.56 16.67
CA THR A 4 22.52 -62.16 16.29
C THR A 4 21.48 -61.26 16.99
N ASN A 5 21.93 -60.47 17.97
CA ASN A 5 21.14 -59.41 18.59
C ASN A 5 21.15 -58.21 17.67
N ARG A 6 20.01 -57.87 17.08
CA ARG A 6 19.78 -56.61 16.35
C ARG A 6 19.28 -55.56 17.34
N ALA A 7 20.16 -54.67 17.75
CA ALA A 7 19.77 -53.47 18.48
C ALA A 7 19.11 -52.46 17.49
N LEU A 8 17.84 -52.15 17.70
CA LEU A 8 17.11 -51.10 16.99
C LEU A 8 17.48 -49.76 17.60
N LEU A 9 18.24 -48.97 16.86
CA LEU A 9 18.56 -47.58 17.22
C LEU A 9 17.40 -46.71 16.83
N SER A 10 16.56 -46.26 17.78
CA SER A 10 15.48 -45.34 17.55
C SER A 10 16.04 -43.90 17.47
N ILE A 11 16.07 -43.33 16.28
CA ILE A 11 16.44 -41.93 16.06
C ILE A 11 15.21 -41.07 16.37
N VAL A 12 15.26 -40.32 17.49
CA VAL A 12 14.25 -39.29 17.81
C VAL A 12 14.62 -38.04 17.05
N ILE A 13 13.87 -37.75 15.99
CA ILE A 13 13.99 -36.46 15.26
C ILE A 13 13.25 -35.41 16.05
N LEU A 14 14.00 -34.55 16.74
CA LEU A 14 13.48 -33.36 17.42
C LEU A 14 13.20 -32.26 16.37
N THR A 15 11.95 -32.12 15.94
CA THR A 15 11.55 -31.03 15.07
C THR A 15 11.51 -29.72 15.85
N ILE A 16 12.51 -28.87 15.64
CA ILE A 16 12.54 -27.51 16.17
C ILE A 16 11.62 -26.68 15.28
N THR A 17 10.38 -26.43 15.73
CA THR A 17 9.50 -25.41 15.14
C THR A 17 10.03 -24.05 15.57
N VAL A 18 10.77 -23.39 14.69
CA VAL A 18 11.12 -21.98 14.85
C VAL A 18 9.83 -21.19 14.60
N PRO A 19 9.29 -20.42 15.60
CA PRO A 19 8.19 -19.53 15.32
C PRO A 19 8.70 -18.48 14.34
N PHE A 20 8.11 -18.40 13.14
CA PHE A 20 8.24 -17.24 12.28
C PHE A 20 7.58 -16.09 13.05
N ALA A 21 8.40 -15.27 13.68
CA ALA A 21 7.95 -13.99 14.19
C ALA A 21 7.60 -13.14 12.95
N ASP A 22 6.31 -13.02 12.66
CA ASP A 22 5.79 -12.01 11.77
C ASP A 22 6.12 -10.66 12.41
N SER A 23 7.22 -10.05 11.98
CA SER A 23 7.62 -8.73 12.44
C SER A 23 6.63 -7.74 11.84
N ALA A 24 5.50 -7.56 12.54
CA ALA A 24 4.55 -6.50 12.20
C ALA A 24 5.32 -5.19 12.06
N THR A 25 5.24 -4.58 10.89
CA THR A 25 5.91 -3.30 10.63
C THR A 25 5.29 -2.26 11.59
N GLU A 26 6.14 -1.54 12.34
CA GLU A 26 5.64 -0.51 13.24
C GLU A 26 4.92 0.58 12.44
N PRO A 27 3.74 1.05 12.93
CA PRO A 27 3.04 2.16 12.29
C PRO A 27 3.92 3.41 12.14
N VAL A 28 3.77 4.12 11.04
CA VAL A 28 4.54 5.35 10.78
C VAL A 28 3.93 6.57 11.46
N THR A 29 2.63 6.56 11.73
CA THR A 29 1.88 7.69 12.30
C THR A 29 2.52 8.29 13.55
N PRO A 30 2.96 7.50 14.56
CA PRO A 30 3.57 8.06 15.77
C PRO A 30 4.95 8.69 15.55
N LYS A 31 5.55 8.47 14.39
CA LYS A 31 6.90 8.98 14.04
C LYS A 31 6.85 10.28 13.24
N LEU A 32 5.67 10.66 12.76
CA LEU A 32 5.48 11.89 11.98
C LEU A 32 5.44 13.11 12.89
N THR A 33 5.99 14.23 12.39
CA THR A 33 5.75 15.53 13.01
C THR A 33 4.28 15.95 12.82
N ASP A 34 3.74 16.80 13.67
CA ASP A 34 2.35 17.30 13.55
C ASP A 34 2.06 17.90 12.16
N LYS A 35 3.05 18.56 11.57
CA LYS A 35 2.92 19.12 10.22
C LYS A 35 2.80 18.02 9.17
N LEU A 36 3.68 17.01 9.22
CA LEU A 36 3.67 15.89 8.28
C LEU A 36 2.40 15.06 8.41
N ASP A 37 1.95 14.77 9.64
CA ASP A 37 0.70 14.05 9.89
C ASP A 37 -0.51 14.82 9.31
N ARG A 38 -0.58 16.14 9.50
CA ARG A 38 -1.64 16.96 8.93
C ARG A 38 -1.63 16.95 7.41
N LEU A 39 -0.47 17.15 6.77
CA LEU A 39 -0.34 17.17 5.32
C LEU A 39 -0.69 15.82 4.70
N LEU A 40 -0.20 14.72 5.28
CA LEU A 40 -0.53 13.37 4.82
C LEU A 40 -2.04 13.09 4.91
N ARG A 41 -2.69 13.51 5.99
CA ARG A 41 -4.16 13.36 6.11
C ARG A 41 -4.92 14.19 5.09
N GLU A 42 -4.45 15.37 4.77
CA GLU A 42 -5.05 16.23 3.75
C GLU A 42 -4.96 15.59 2.37
N GLU A 43 -3.79 15.05 2.02
CA GLU A 43 -3.58 14.29 0.79
C GLU A 43 -4.48 13.06 0.73
N MET A 44 -4.56 12.26 1.80
CA MET A 44 -5.44 11.08 1.85
C MET A 44 -6.92 11.42 1.66
N ARG A 45 -7.41 12.53 2.21
CA ARG A 45 -8.80 12.98 1.98
C ARG A 45 -9.04 13.39 0.52
N SER A 46 -8.08 14.07 -0.09
CA SER A 46 -8.13 14.45 -1.51
C SER A 46 -8.17 13.21 -2.40
N ILE A 47 -7.27 12.25 -2.16
CA ILE A 47 -7.22 10.99 -2.88
C ILE A 47 -8.54 10.21 -2.70
N GLN A 48 -9.06 10.09 -1.47
CA GLN A 48 -10.33 9.41 -1.21
C GLN A 48 -11.49 10.02 -2.01
N SER A 49 -11.56 11.35 -2.05
CA SER A 49 -12.58 12.07 -2.84
C SER A 49 -12.44 11.75 -4.34
N ALA A 50 -11.23 11.84 -4.88
CA ALA A 50 -10.95 11.54 -6.28
C ALA A 50 -11.25 10.07 -6.63
N MET A 51 -10.86 9.12 -5.79
CA MET A 51 -11.18 7.69 -5.98
C MET A 51 -12.69 7.43 -6.02
N GLY A 52 -13.49 8.09 -5.17
CA GLY A 52 -14.95 8.01 -5.21
C GLY A 52 -15.53 8.54 -6.53
N GLN A 53 -15.00 9.64 -7.04
CA GLN A 53 -15.39 10.21 -8.34
C GLN A 53 -14.98 9.30 -9.50
N ILE A 54 -13.78 8.71 -9.47
CA ILE A 54 -13.30 7.76 -10.46
C ILE A 54 -14.21 6.53 -10.50
N HIS A 55 -14.54 5.94 -9.34
CA HIS A 55 -15.46 4.81 -9.28
C HIS A 55 -16.80 5.13 -9.97
N SER A 56 -17.41 6.26 -9.62
CA SER A 56 -18.66 6.69 -10.23
C SER A 56 -18.51 6.90 -11.74
N ALA A 57 -17.43 7.54 -12.18
CA ALA A 57 -17.17 7.83 -13.58
C ALA A 57 -16.95 6.56 -14.43
N ILE A 58 -16.24 5.55 -13.90
CA ILE A 58 -16.06 4.25 -14.57
C ILE A 58 -17.42 3.59 -14.80
N VAL A 59 -18.26 3.51 -13.75
CA VAL A 59 -19.58 2.87 -13.82
C VAL A 59 -20.52 3.59 -14.80
N MET A 60 -20.37 4.89 -14.95
CA MET A 60 -21.18 5.72 -15.87
C MET A 60 -20.56 5.87 -17.27
N GLY A 61 -19.41 5.27 -17.56
CA GLY A 61 -18.72 5.41 -18.85
C GLY A 61 -18.21 6.83 -19.13
N GLN A 62 -17.92 7.61 -18.08
CA GLN A 62 -17.44 8.99 -18.18
C GLN A 62 -15.90 9.01 -18.24
N HIS A 63 -15.33 8.49 -19.32
CA HIS A 63 -13.89 8.27 -19.49
C HIS A 63 -13.05 9.54 -19.30
N GLY A 64 -13.51 10.68 -19.83
CA GLY A 64 -12.83 11.96 -19.63
C GLY A 64 -12.75 12.36 -18.14
N LYS A 65 -13.79 12.05 -17.34
CA LYS A 65 -13.77 12.29 -15.90
C LYS A 65 -12.82 11.34 -15.15
N VAL A 66 -12.73 10.09 -15.58
CA VAL A 66 -11.73 9.15 -15.07
C VAL A 66 -10.33 9.70 -15.34
N ALA A 67 -10.04 10.15 -16.57
CA ALA A 67 -8.75 10.71 -16.94
C ALA A 67 -8.39 11.94 -16.09
N GLU A 68 -9.33 12.86 -15.93
CA GLU A 68 -9.15 14.08 -15.14
C GLU A 68 -8.81 13.76 -13.67
N GLN A 69 -9.63 12.93 -13.01
CA GLN A 69 -9.46 12.65 -11.59
C GLN A 69 -8.22 11.80 -11.31
N ALA A 70 -7.91 10.85 -12.17
CA ALA A 70 -6.70 10.05 -12.06
C ALA A 70 -5.43 10.90 -12.29
N GLN A 71 -5.46 11.83 -13.23
CA GLN A 71 -4.36 12.79 -13.43
C GLN A 71 -4.18 13.69 -12.21
N ASN A 72 -5.29 14.17 -11.61
CA ASN A 72 -5.23 14.97 -10.37
C ASN A 72 -4.57 14.19 -9.24
N ILE A 73 -4.85 12.89 -9.08
CA ILE A 73 -4.15 12.04 -8.09
C ILE A 73 -2.67 11.96 -8.44
N HIS A 74 -2.32 11.69 -9.71
CA HIS A 74 -0.92 11.61 -10.13
C HIS A 74 -0.13 12.88 -9.82
N ASP A 75 -0.75 14.03 -10.02
CA ASP A 75 -0.11 15.35 -9.87
C ASP A 75 -0.20 15.89 -8.44
N SER A 76 -1.04 15.31 -7.58
CA SER A 76 -1.32 15.78 -6.22
C SER A 76 -0.26 15.34 -5.21
N PHE A 77 0.96 15.74 -5.42
CA PHE A 77 2.00 15.59 -4.39
C PHE A 77 1.92 16.75 -3.38
N ILE A 78 0.88 16.80 -2.55
CA ILE A 78 0.74 17.80 -1.48
C ILE A 78 2.00 17.77 -0.59
N LEU A 79 2.47 16.57 -0.26
CA LEU A 79 3.73 16.37 0.46
C LEU A 79 4.92 17.00 -0.28
N GLN A 80 5.05 16.84 -1.60
CA GLN A 80 6.19 17.41 -2.33
C GLN A 80 6.13 18.93 -2.46
N GLN A 81 4.95 19.49 -2.62
CA GLN A 81 4.77 20.93 -2.85
C GLN A 81 4.92 21.78 -1.58
N SER A 82 4.58 21.21 -0.41
CA SER A 82 4.48 21.96 0.85
C SER A 82 5.64 21.71 1.82
N LEU A 83 6.59 20.79 1.46
CA LEU A 83 7.68 20.41 2.35
C LEU A 83 8.89 21.35 2.20
N THR A 84 9.38 21.85 3.34
CA THR A 84 10.73 22.41 3.44
C THR A 84 11.79 21.30 3.37
N GLU A 85 13.04 21.69 3.26
CA GLU A 85 14.15 20.74 3.31
C GLU A 85 14.22 19.96 4.62
N GLN A 86 13.87 20.60 5.75
CA GLN A 86 13.80 19.93 7.05
C GLN A 86 12.64 18.93 7.09
N ASP A 87 11.45 19.31 6.62
CA ASP A 87 10.30 18.39 6.55
C ASP A 87 10.61 17.13 5.73
N ARG A 88 11.38 17.27 4.65
CA ARG A 88 11.81 16.11 3.83
C ARG A 88 12.72 15.17 4.63
N LYS A 89 13.67 15.71 5.38
CA LYS A 89 14.54 14.91 6.26
C LYS A 89 13.74 14.20 7.35
N ASP A 90 12.81 14.91 7.98
CA ASP A 90 11.94 14.36 9.01
C ASP A 90 11.07 13.24 8.44
N LEU A 91 10.47 13.43 7.27
CA LEU A 91 9.69 12.40 6.58
C LEU A 91 10.54 11.16 6.29
N MET A 92 11.70 11.32 5.65
CA MET A 92 12.59 10.21 5.29
C MET A 92 13.12 9.46 6.51
N SER A 93 13.21 10.10 7.67
CA SER A 93 13.57 9.44 8.92
C SER A 93 12.41 8.71 9.59
N ALA A 94 11.18 9.14 9.34
CA ALA A 94 9.96 8.61 9.96
C ALA A 94 9.39 7.40 9.22
N VAL A 95 9.57 7.31 7.89
CA VAL A 95 8.96 6.28 7.06
C VAL A 95 9.98 5.32 6.48
N PRO A 96 9.69 4.01 6.40
CA PRO A 96 10.57 3.04 5.77
C PRO A 96 10.52 3.14 4.24
N GLU A 97 11.54 2.61 3.57
CA GLU A 97 11.63 2.59 2.10
C GLU A 97 10.40 1.97 1.43
N GLY A 98 9.83 0.91 2.03
CA GLY A 98 8.62 0.27 1.52
C GLY A 98 7.40 1.18 1.49
N PHE A 99 7.28 2.12 2.43
CA PHE A 99 6.23 3.16 2.41
C PHE A 99 6.39 4.04 1.16
N ILE A 100 7.60 4.56 0.93
CA ILE A 100 7.90 5.41 -0.24
C ILE A 100 7.65 4.67 -1.56
N LYS A 101 8.00 3.38 -1.59
CA LYS A 101 7.77 2.54 -2.77
C LYS A 101 6.28 2.40 -3.08
N LEU A 102 5.44 2.08 -2.09
CA LEU A 102 3.99 1.95 -2.28
C LEU A 102 3.34 3.28 -2.69
N ASP A 103 3.75 4.39 -2.09
CA ASP A 103 3.30 5.73 -2.46
C ASP A 103 3.60 6.02 -3.94
N LYS A 104 4.83 5.81 -4.37
CA LYS A 104 5.24 5.99 -5.76
C LYS A 104 4.47 5.08 -6.72
N GLU A 105 4.29 3.81 -6.38
CA GLU A 105 3.51 2.86 -7.17
C GLU A 105 2.06 3.31 -7.32
N PHE A 106 1.43 3.83 -6.27
CA PHE A 106 0.08 4.35 -6.31
C PHE A 106 -0.07 5.51 -7.30
N HIS A 107 0.84 6.48 -7.27
CA HIS A 107 0.85 7.59 -8.23
C HIS A 107 1.13 7.15 -9.67
N GLN A 108 1.96 6.14 -9.88
CA GLN A 108 2.17 5.53 -11.20
C GLN A 108 0.92 4.81 -11.74
N LEU A 109 0.18 4.12 -10.85
CA LEU A 109 -1.11 3.50 -11.22
C LEU A 109 -2.14 4.57 -11.59
N ALA A 110 -2.15 5.71 -10.90
CA ALA A 110 -3.02 6.83 -11.23
C ALA A 110 -2.69 7.43 -12.62
N ALA A 111 -1.42 7.59 -12.97
CA ALA A 111 -1.00 8.02 -14.31
C ALA A 111 -1.47 7.03 -15.39
N ALA A 112 -1.30 5.73 -15.15
CA ALA A 112 -1.77 4.70 -16.09
C ALA A 112 -3.31 4.69 -16.22
N LEU A 113 -4.02 4.93 -15.12
CA LEU A 113 -5.49 5.05 -15.13
C LEU A 113 -5.96 6.29 -15.92
N ALA A 114 -5.26 7.42 -15.79
CA ALA A 114 -5.54 8.60 -16.58
C ALA A 114 -5.37 8.35 -18.07
N GLU A 115 -4.33 7.60 -18.46
CA GLU A 115 -4.12 7.19 -19.86
C GLU A 115 -5.21 6.26 -20.35
N ALA A 116 -5.61 5.26 -19.56
CA ALA A 116 -6.73 4.38 -19.89
C ALA A 116 -8.06 5.15 -20.04
N GLY A 117 -8.23 6.22 -19.24
CA GLY A 117 -9.36 7.14 -19.41
C GLY A 117 -9.33 7.90 -20.73
N ARG A 118 -8.17 8.42 -21.14
CA ARG A 118 -8.00 9.11 -22.43
C ARG A 118 -8.23 8.21 -23.64
N ASN A 119 -8.00 6.91 -23.48
CA ASN A 119 -8.17 5.91 -24.53
C ASN A 119 -9.54 5.19 -24.50
N ASP A 120 -10.48 5.64 -23.65
CA ASP A 120 -11.81 5.05 -23.43
C ASP A 120 -11.78 3.53 -23.12
N ASP A 121 -10.66 3.04 -22.56
CA ASP A 121 -10.43 1.63 -22.24
C ASP A 121 -11.05 1.26 -20.89
N THR A 122 -12.34 0.91 -20.90
CA THR A 122 -13.11 0.55 -19.71
C THR A 122 -12.52 -0.63 -18.95
N GLU A 123 -12.04 -1.66 -19.65
CA GLU A 123 -11.47 -2.84 -19.01
C GLU A 123 -10.20 -2.47 -18.23
N LYS A 124 -9.31 -1.72 -18.86
CA LYS A 124 -8.08 -1.25 -18.25
C LYS A 124 -8.33 -0.31 -17.06
N GLN A 125 -9.33 0.58 -17.20
CA GLN A 125 -9.75 1.45 -16.10
C GLN A 125 -10.18 0.65 -14.88
N ASN A 126 -11.03 -0.38 -15.06
CA ASN A 126 -11.48 -1.24 -13.97
C ASN A 126 -10.32 -2.00 -13.31
N GLN A 127 -9.42 -2.58 -14.11
CA GLN A 127 -8.24 -3.30 -13.61
C GLN A 127 -7.31 -2.39 -12.79
N LEU A 128 -7.03 -1.18 -13.29
CA LEU A 128 -6.13 -0.23 -12.63
C LEU A 128 -6.75 0.34 -11.36
N PHE A 129 -8.04 0.65 -11.37
CA PHE A 129 -8.78 1.07 -10.17
C PHE A 129 -8.74 0.01 -9.07
N GLY A 130 -8.92 -1.27 -9.42
CA GLY A 130 -8.78 -2.39 -8.49
C GLY A 130 -7.38 -2.47 -7.88
N LYS A 131 -6.33 -2.29 -8.69
CA LYS A 131 -4.93 -2.25 -8.20
C LYS A 131 -4.67 -1.08 -7.27
N MET A 132 -5.18 0.11 -7.58
CA MET A 132 -5.07 1.28 -6.70
C MET A 132 -5.76 1.02 -5.35
N THR A 133 -6.95 0.40 -5.35
CA THR A 133 -7.62 0.00 -4.11
C THR A 133 -6.81 -1.00 -3.31
N GLY A 134 -6.22 -2.02 -3.96
CA GLY A 134 -5.32 -2.99 -3.32
C GLY A 134 -4.11 -2.31 -2.68
N ASN A 135 -3.51 -1.34 -3.36
CA ASN A 135 -2.38 -0.56 -2.86
C ASN A 135 -2.76 0.26 -1.60
N CYS A 136 -3.97 0.88 -1.57
CA CYS A 136 -4.50 1.54 -0.39
C CYS A 136 -4.61 0.58 0.81
N ILE A 137 -5.15 -0.63 0.58
CA ILE A 137 -5.32 -1.66 1.62
C ILE A 137 -3.94 -2.08 2.14
N GLN A 138 -2.99 -2.35 1.25
CA GLN A 138 -1.64 -2.77 1.62
C GLN A 138 -0.93 -1.71 2.46
N CYS A 139 -0.98 -0.44 2.04
CA CYS A 139 -0.37 0.66 2.78
C CYS A 139 -1.01 0.82 4.18
N HIS A 140 -2.34 0.85 4.26
CA HIS A 140 -3.07 1.04 5.51
C HIS A 140 -2.88 -0.12 6.48
N SER A 141 -2.88 -1.37 6.00
CA SER A 141 -2.65 -2.54 6.86
C SER A 141 -1.21 -2.64 7.36
N THR A 142 -0.23 -2.14 6.59
CA THR A 142 1.19 -2.29 6.91
C THR A 142 1.72 -1.12 7.73
N TYR A 143 1.40 0.12 7.33
CA TYR A 143 2.06 1.33 7.84
C TYR A 143 1.17 2.24 8.68
N VAL A 144 -0.16 2.02 8.66
CA VAL A 144 -1.13 2.88 9.36
C VAL A 144 -2.15 2.04 10.15
N SER A 145 -1.72 0.84 10.56
CA SER A 145 -2.57 -0.14 11.27
C SER A 145 -3.06 0.36 12.63
N ASP A 146 -2.39 1.31 13.25
CA ASP A 146 -2.81 2.00 14.47
C ASP A 146 -4.11 2.80 14.27
N ARG A 147 -4.34 3.33 13.08
CA ARG A 147 -5.55 4.09 12.73
C ARG A 147 -6.64 3.23 12.09
N PHE A 148 -6.24 2.17 11.40
CA PHE A 148 -7.13 1.29 10.65
C PHE A 148 -7.00 -0.17 11.10
N PRO A 149 -7.26 -0.50 12.38
CA PRO A 149 -7.02 -1.85 12.91
C PRO A 149 -7.91 -2.93 12.27
N GLY A 150 -8.98 -2.54 11.58
CA GLY A 150 -9.86 -3.44 10.83
C GLY A 150 -9.36 -3.80 9.45
N VAL A 151 -8.38 -3.07 8.90
CA VAL A 151 -7.81 -3.36 7.58
C VAL A 151 -6.79 -4.48 7.72
N LYS A 152 -6.99 -5.56 6.97
CA LYS A 152 -6.07 -6.69 6.92
C LYS A 152 -5.35 -6.72 5.57
N PRO A 153 -4.09 -7.20 5.52
CA PRO A 153 -3.40 -7.41 4.25
C PRO A 153 -4.23 -8.28 3.31
N VAL A 154 -4.21 -7.94 2.02
CA VAL A 154 -4.77 -8.81 0.98
C VAL A 154 -3.86 -10.03 0.89
N GLN A 155 -4.44 -11.23 1.02
CA GLN A 155 -3.73 -12.48 0.78
C GLN A 155 -3.77 -12.77 -0.73
N ASP A 156 -2.59 -12.99 -1.32
CA ASP A 156 -2.44 -13.42 -2.73
C ASP A 156 -2.97 -14.84 -2.96
#